data_c06b6c84fcecfc95906333bc78963e02
#
_entry.id   c06b6c84fcecfc95906333bc78963e02
#
_cell.length_a   1.000
_cell.length_b   1.000
_cell.length_c   1.000
_cell.angle_alpha   90.00
_cell.angle_beta   90.00
_cell.angle_gamma   90.00
#
_symmetry.space_group_name_H-M   'P 1'
#
loop_
_entity.id
_entity.type
_entity.pdbx_description
1 polymer ?
#
loop_
_entity_poly.entity_id
_entity_poly.type
_entity_poly.pdbx_seq_one_letter_code
_entity_poly.pdbx_strand_id
1 'polypeptide(L)'
;MRYTVFTVTLLTILYNLILNARTLDVGIGKTYSNPRLACLDAKPGDTVLIHPGEYQGAFFIENISGTANAPIVIRGIDRDSVIFKGGSESMHFSECSHMIIENFTVNGQTSNGMNCDDGGTFDTPTHHIFFRNLTFSGMGASGNNDQLKLSGLDDFVIENCIFENGSPGGSGADMVGCHKGIFRNNIFRKSGSNCIQAKGGTRYIRIEQNSFIDGGQRALNLGGSTGLEFFRPLNATHEAADLMVTGNVFVRSVTPLAYVGSVRVSVTNNTIIDPERWVFRILQETVDPNRFEPCGNNIFQNNLVVFRSTISRHVNIGGNTAPQTFLLRNNLWYNVDNPSSSKPQEAQLPESNSLYGLDPELESYQNGDYRLKPTSPAIGKGYSTGEGIKDHEGKPFANPPSIGAYQAQSISGIDELLIQKNIEYTRTIDGIWLTIPQEQLPMQFDVFDIRGAYISSISTTEARTFIPLGRYEFVMGR
;
A
#
# COMPACT_ATOMS: atom_id res chain seq x y z
N MET A 1 13.74 -15.14 77.70
CA MET A 1 12.68 -14.56 76.82
C MET A 1 12.94 -15.00 75.39
N ARG A 2 12.14 -15.93 74.89
CA ARG A 2 12.23 -16.40 73.47
C ARG A 2 11.11 -15.68 72.68
N TYR A 3 11.47 -14.88 71.70
CA TYR A 3 10.50 -14.25 70.80
C TYR A 3 10.23 -15.23 69.61
N THR A 4 8.99 -15.67 69.51
CA THR A 4 8.52 -16.48 68.39
C THR A 4 8.05 -15.50 67.30
N VAL A 5 8.72 -15.46 66.18
CA VAL A 5 8.32 -14.65 65.01
C VAL A 5 7.32 -15.47 64.21
N PHE A 6 6.06 -15.01 64.13
CA PHE A 6 5.04 -15.55 63.24
C PHE A 6 5.20 -14.91 61.86
N THR A 7 5.61 -15.71 60.89
CA THR A 7 5.63 -15.33 59.47
C THR A 7 4.26 -15.60 58.90
N VAL A 8 3.50 -14.53 58.59
CA VAL A 8 2.21 -14.65 57.88
C VAL A 8 2.57 -14.66 56.36
N THR A 9 2.43 -15.78 55.72
CA THR A 9 2.56 -15.95 54.27
C THR A 9 1.22 -15.56 53.66
N LEU A 10 1.15 -14.37 53.02
CA LEU A 10 0.02 -13.91 52.25
C LEU A 10 -0.01 -14.62 50.89
N LEU A 11 -0.85 -15.63 50.77
CA LEU A 11 -1.05 -16.36 49.51
C LEU A 11 -2.01 -15.53 48.63
N THR A 12 -1.48 -14.70 47.74
CA THR A 12 -2.25 -14.02 46.69
C THR A 12 -2.64 -15.05 45.63
N ILE A 13 -3.84 -15.54 45.68
CA ILE A 13 -4.45 -16.33 44.63
C ILE A 13 -4.79 -15.37 43.48
N LEU A 14 -3.93 -15.31 42.43
CA LEU A 14 -4.27 -14.72 41.17
C LEU A 14 -5.32 -15.64 40.51
N TYR A 15 -6.59 -15.31 40.68
CA TYR A 15 -7.64 -15.80 39.79
C TYR A 15 -7.40 -15.22 38.40
N ASN A 16 -6.72 -15.98 37.56
CA ASN A 16 -6.82 -15.75 36.12
C ASN A 16 -8.26 -16.05 35.71
N LEU A 17 -9.10 -15.00 35.69
CA LEU A 17 -10.38 -15.09 35.02
C LEU A 17 -10.04 -15.41 33.55
N ILE A 18 -10.17 -16.67 33.16
CA ILE A 18 -10.23 -17.11 31.77
C ILE A 18 -11.53 -16.45 31.27
N LEU A 19 -11.43 -15.24 30.72
CA LEU A 19 -12.50 -14.64 29.94
C LEU A 19 -12.67 -15.54 28.70
N ASN A 20 -13.65 -16.43 28.73
CA ASN A 20 -14.02 -17.18 27.55
C ASN A 20 -14.58 -16.19 26.54
N ALA A 21 -13.87 -16.03 25.42
CA ALA A 21 -14.33 -15.25 24.29
C ALA A 21 -15.72 -15.74 23.83
N ARG A 22 -16.70 -14.86 23.77
CA ARG A 22 -18.06 -15.16 23.33
C ARG A 22 -18.22 -14.88 21.85
N THR A 23 -19.14 -15.59 21.21
CA THR A 23 -19.67 -15.22 19.91
C THR A 23 -21.05 -14.59 20.11
N LEU A 24 -21.22 -13.36 19.64
CA LEU A 24 -22.45 -12.57 19.72
C LEU A 24 -23.09 -12.57 18.32
N ASP A 25 -24.01 -13.48 18.10
CA ASP A 25 -24.61 -13.70 16.80
C ASP A 25 -25.63 -12.62 16.43
N VAL A 26 -25.44 -11.97 15.29
CA VAL A 26 -26.28 -10.89 14.74
C VAL A 26 -26.99 -11.35 13.47
N GLY A 27 -28.29 -11.14 13.37
CA GLY A 27 -29.07 -11.39 12.17
C GLY A 27 -30.52 -11.80 12.45
N ILE A 28 -31.24 -12.15 11.40
CA ILE A 28 -32.62 -12.61 11.50
C ILE A 28 -32.66 -13.92 12.29
N GLY A 29 -33.46 -13.96 13.36
CA GLY A 29 -33.56 -15.12 14.23
C GLY A 29 -32.36 -15.40 15.11
N LYS A 30 -31.41 -14.48 15.21
CA LYS A 30 -30.24 -14.54 16.09
C LYS A 30 -30.47 -13.76 17.38
N THR A 31 -29.52 -13.88 18.31
CA THR A 31 -29.59 -13.21 19.62
C THR A 31 -29.71 -11.69 19.49
N TYR A 32 -29.00 -11.10 18.54
CA TYR A 32 -29.02 -9.67 18.27
C TYR A 32 -29.62 -9.40 16.89
N SER A 33 -30.59 -8.47 16.83
CA SER A 33 -31.22 -8.09 15.56
C SER A 33 -30.38 -7.13 14.71
N ASN A 34 -29.39 -6.45 15.32
CA ASN A 34 -28.49 -5.54 14.62
C ASN A 34 -27.10 -5.47 15.29
N PRO A 35 -26.06 -5.06 14.54
CA PRO A 35 -24.68 -5.04 15.03
C PRO A 35 -24.46 -4.14 16.24
N ARG A 36 -25.14 -3.00 16.34
CA ARG A 36 -24.96 -2.04 17.44
C ARG A 36 -25.27 -2.68 18.80
N LEU A 37 -26.35 -3.42 18.90
CA LEU A 37 -26.75 -4.08 20.15
C LEU A 37 -25.70 -5.11 20.60
N ALA A 38 -25.16 -5.88 19.68
CA ALA A 38 -24.09 -6.83 19.96
C ALA A 38 -22.79 -6.13 20.37
N CYS A 39 -22.41 -5.05 19.67
CA CYS A 39 -21.23 -4.28 19.99
C CYS A 39 -21.28 -3.67 21.41
N LEU A 40 -22.43 -3.16 21.83
CA LEU A 40 -22.59 -2.60 23.17
C LEU A 40 -22.49 -3.66 24.31
N ASP A 41 -22.77 -4.93 24.01
CA ASP A 41 -22.58 -6.05 24.97
C ASP A 41 -21.21 -6.72 24.87
N ALA A 42 -20.43 -6.40 23.84
CA ALA A 42 -19.13 -7.00 23.58
C ALA A 42 -18.11 -6.62 24.66
N LYS A 43 -17.27 -7.58 25.03
CA LYS A 43 -16.15 -7.46 25.96
C LYS A 43 -14.85 -7.80 25.26
N PRO A 44 -13.69 -7.43 25.79
CA PRO A 44 -12.40 -7.83 25.22
C PRO A 44 -12.33 -9.32 24.92
N GLY A 45 -12.00 -9.66 23.68
CA GLY A 45 -11.92 -11.02 23.14
C GLY A 45 -13.20 -11.55 22.48
N ASP A 46 -14.34 -10.87 22.62
CA ASP A 46 -15.59 -11.30 21.99
C ASP A 46 -15.58 -11.08 20.47
N THR A 47 -16.36 -11.91 19.78
CA THR A 47 -16.62 -11.77 18.34
C THR A 47 -18.10 -11.44 18.10
N VAL A 48 -18.40 -10.29 17.54
CA VAL A 48 -19.70 -9.93 16.98
C VAL A 48 -19.77 -10.55 15.58
N LEU A 49 -20.49 -11.69 15.47
CA LEU A 49 -20.60 -12.47 14.25
C LEU A 49 -21.88 -12.12 13.49
N ILE A 50 -21.73 -11.45 12.34
CA ILE A 50 -22.84 -10.97 11.54
C ILE A 50 -23.16 -12.01 10.47
N HIS A 51 -24.38 -12.52 10.51
CA HIS A 51 -24.88 -13.54 9.58
C HIS A 51 -25.32 -12.93 8.25
N PRO A 52 -25.45 -13.74 7.17
CA PRO A 52 -25.89 -13.27 5.86
C PRO A 52 -27.20 -12.48 5.92
N GLY A 53 -27.26 -11.37 5.20
CA GLY A 53 -28.43 -10.49 5.14
C GLY A 53 -28.07 -9.07 4.72
N GLU A 54 -29.12 -8.27 4.46
CA GLU A 54 -28.99 -6.84 4.23
C GLU A 54 -29.29 -6.09 5.53
N TYR A 55 -28.36 -5.25 5.97
CA TYR A 55 -28.44 -4.46 7.18
C TYR A 55 -28.57 -2.99 6.79
N GLN A 56 -29.61 -2.34 7.24
CA GLN A 56 -29.86 -0.94 6.94
C GLN A 56 -29.86 -0.12 8.25
N GLY A 57 -29.18 1.02 8.23
CA GLY A 57 -29.15 1.97 9.33
C GLY A 57 -27.75 2.51 9.60
N ALA A 58 -27.69 3.67 10.21
CA ALA A 58 -26.47 4.24 10.73
C ALA A 58 -26.27 3.72 12.16
N PHE A 59 -25.39 2.72 12.32
CA PHE A 59 -25.12 2.11 13.61
C PHE A 59 -24.02 2.89 14.32
N PHE A 60 -24.37 3.79 15.21
CA PHE A 60 -23.44 4.54 16.03
C PHE A 60 -22.96 3.68 17.21
N ILE A 61 -21.66 3.46 17.30
CA ILE A 61 -20.97 2.57 18.25
C ILE A 61 -19.85 3.38 18.89
N GLU A 62 -19.95 3.60 20.18
CA GLU A 62 -19.00 4.43 20.91
C GLU A 62 -18.45 3.76 22.17
N ASN A 63 -17.25 4.15 22.57
CA ASN A 63 -16.62 3.76 23.84
C ASN A 63 -16.47 2.24 24.01
N ILE A 64 -16.29 1.49 22.91
CA ILE A 64 -15.99 0.06 23.00
C ILE A 64 -14.50 -0.20 22.77
N SER A 65 -13.93 -1.02 23.64
CA SER A 65 -12.50 -1.27 23.61
C SER A 65 -12.18 -2.73 23.91
N GLY A 66 -11.40 -3.34 23.01
CA GLY A 66 -10.71 -4.58 23.29
C GLY A 66 -9.42 -4.33 24.08
N THR A 67 -8.50 -5.26 24.00
CA THR A 67 -7.10 -5.10 24.46
C THR A 67 -6.16 -5.64 23.42
N ALA A 68 -4.88 -5.34 23.53
CA ALA A 68 -3.86 -5.84 22.59
C ALA A 68 -3.86 -7.38 22.45
N ASN A 69 -4.12 -8.10 23.55
CA ASN A 69 -4.15 -9.56 23.57
C ASN A 69 -5.57 -10.15 23.39
N ALA A 70 -6.61 -9.32 23.42
CA ALA A 70 -8.01 -9.72 23.32
C ALA A 70 -8.81 -8.62 22.59
N PRO A 71 -8.59 -8.39 21.27
CA PRO A 71 -9.34 -7.41 20.51
C PRO A 71 -10.82 -7.83 20.42
N ILE A 72 -11.70 -6.83 20.25
CA ILE A 72 -13.08 -7.11 19.87
C ILE A 72 -13.11 -7.27 18.34
N VAL A 73 -13.72 -8.36 17.87
CA VAL A 73 -13.82 -8.65 16.44
C VAL A 73 -15.26 -8.42 15.97
N ILE A 74 -15.45 -7.57 14.96
CA ILE A 74 -16.72 -7.38 14.26
C ILE A 74 -16.56 -8.00 12.88
N ARG A 75 -17.20 -9.14 12.65
CA ARG A 75 -16.95 -9.99 11.48
C ARG A 75 -18.25 -10.40 10.79
N GLY A 76 -18.34 -10.16 9.49
CA GLY A 76 -19.29 -10.87 8.64
C GLY A 76 -18.86 -12.32 8.41
N ILE A 77 -19.79 -13.26 8.38
CA ILE A 77 -19.49 -14.66 8.02
C ILE A 77 -18.85 -14.72 6.62
N ASP A 78 -19.38 -13.93 5.71
CA ASP A 78 -18.93 -13.87 4.32
C ASP A 78 -19.10 -12.46 3.77
N ARG A 79 -18.07 -11.96 3.08
CA ARG A 79 -18.01 -10.59 2.57
C ARG A 79 -19.12 -10.26 1.59
N ASP A 80 -19.51 -11.22 0.76
CA ASP A 80 -20.42 -10.98 -0.34
C ASP A 80 -21.88 -11.20 0.07
N SER A 81 -22.14 -11.87 1.20
CA SER A 81 -23.49 -12.16 1.72
C SER A 81 -23.88 -11.30 2.93
N VAL A 82 -22.96 -10.62 3.58
CA VAL A 82 -23.24 -9.66 4.66
C VAL A 82 -23.09 -8.23 4.11
N ILE A 83 -24.22 -7.57 3.88
CA ILE A 83 -24.25 -6.29 3.16
C ILE A 83 -24.91 -5.21 4.00
N PHE A 84 -24.15 -4.16 4.34
CA PHE A 84 -24.70 -2.91 4.88
C PHE A 84 -25.16 -2.05 3.70
N LYS A 85 -26.47 -1.99 3.48
CA LYS A 85 -27.04 -1.44 2.25
C LYS A 85 -27.86 -0.17 2.48
N GLY A 86 -27.46 0.91 1.81
CA GLY A 86 -28.17 2.19 1.89
C GLY A 86 -28.07 2.83 3.28
N GLY A 87 -29.01 3.74 3.57
CA GLY A 87 -28.95 4.59 4.75
C GLY A 87 -28.01 5.78 4.58
N SER A 88 -27.80 6.57 5.64
CA SER A 88 -26.84 7.68 5.63
C SER A 88 -25.42 7.15 5.66
N GLU A 89 -25.14 6.22 6.55
CA GLU A 89 -23.87 5.50 6.71
C GLU A 89 -24.12 4.06 7.20
N SER A 90 -23.12 3.20 7.15
CA SER A 90 -23.23 1.82 7.66
C SER A 90 -23.02 1.76 9.17
N MET A 91 -21.79 2.01 9.60
CA MET A 91 -21.37 2.06 10.99
C MET A 91 -20.53 3.30 11.24
N HIS A 92 -20.66 3.85 12.45
CA HIS A 92 -19.83 4.93 12.93
C HIS A 92 -19.21 4.51 14.27
N PHE A 93 -17.88 4.40 14.29
CA PHE A 93 -17.11 4.07 15.48
C PHE A 93 -16.49 5.33 16.06
N SER A 94 -16.73 5.62 17.34
CA SER A 94 -16.19 6.78 18.02
C SER A 94 -15.57 6.37 19.34
N GLU A 95 -14.40 6.91 19.69
CA GLU A 95 -13.69 6.61 20.95
C GLU A 95 -13.47 5.09 21.18
N CYS A 96 -13.08 4.37 20.13
CA CYS A 96 -12.92 2.93 20.14
C CYS A 96 -11.45 2.51 20.08
N SER A 97 -11.12 1.31 20.62
CA SER A 97 -9.76 0.80 20.51
C SER A 97 -9.64 -0.72 20.47
N HIS A 98 -8.52 -1.21 19.90
CA HIS A 98 -8.22 -2.64 19.80
C HIS A 98 -9.35 -3.44 19.17
N MET A 99 -9.72 -3.08 17.95
CA MET A 99 -10.80 -3.73 17.20
C MET A 99 -10.33 -4.27 15.87
N ILE A 100 -11.00 -5.33 15.41
CA ILE A 100 -10.86 -5.89 14.07
C ILE A 100 -12.24 -5.83 13.40
N ILE A 101 -12.35 -5.09 12.30
CA ILE A 101 -13.58 -4.89 11.53
C ILE A 101 -13.37 -5.55 10.17
N GLU A 102 -14.12 -6.61 9.88
CA GLU A 102 -13.78 -7.41 8.72
C GLU A 102 -14.94 -8.16 8.06
N ASN A 103 -14.71 -8.49 6.77
CA ASN A 103 -15.43 -9.54 6.05
C ASN A 103 -16.90 -9.22 5.79
N PHE A 104 -17.22 -7.98 5.33
CA PHE A 104 -18.56 -7.58 4.88
C PHE A 104 -18.48 -6.47 3.83
N THR A 105 -19.61 -6.19 3.20
CA THR A 105 -19.76 -5.15 2.17
C THR A 105 -20.56 -3.96 2.69
N VAL A 106 -20.10 -2.75 2.36
CA VAL A 106 -20.76 -1.46 2.56
C VAL A 106 -21.18 -0.92 1.19
N ASN A 107 -22.48 -0.70 0.97
CA ASN A 107 -23.01 -0.37 -0.36
C ASN A 107 -24.17 0.64 -0.32
N GLY A 108 -24.08 1.68 -1.13
CA GLY A 108 -25.21 2.57 -1.40
C GLY A 108 -25.51 3.63 -0.35
N GLN A 109 -24.59 3.94 0.57
CA GLN A 109 -24.80 4.98 1.57
C GLN A 109 -24.89 6.38 0.93
N THR A 110 -25.74 7.25 1.52
CA THR A 110 -26.03 8.59 0.99
C THR A 110 -25.21 9.71 1.68
N SER A 111 -24.40 9.37 2.65
CA SER A 111 -23.34 10.18 3.28
C SER A 111 -22.03 9.40 3.20
N ASN A 112 -21.20 9.36 4.26
CA ASN A 112 -20.03 8.50 4.25
C ASN A 112 -20.42 7.01 4.31
N GLY A 113 -19.60 6.14 3.73
CA GLY A 113 -19.85 4.71 3.79
C GLY A 113 -19.72 4.19 5.22
N MET A 114 -18.60 4.52 5.88
CA MET A 114 -18.31 4.24 7.29
C MET A 114 -17.49 5.37 7.88
N ASN A 115 -17.72 5.70 9.14
CA ASN A 115 -16.91 6.64 9.92
C ASN A 115 -16.16 5.93 11.05
N CYS A 116 -14.95 6.42 11.34
CA CYS A 116 -14.22 6.06 12.53
C CYS A 116 -13.45 7.29 13.04
N ASP A 117 -13.73 7.73 14.28
CA ASP A 117 -13.17 8.97 14.81
C ASP A 117 -12.87 8.93 16.32
N ASP A 118 -12.23 9.99 16.80
CA ASP A 118 -11.84 10.21 18.20
C ASP A 118 -12.89 11.00 19.01
N GLY A 119 -14.12 11.10 18.52
CA GLY A 119 -15.17 11.90 19.17
C GLY A 119 -14.88 13.40 19.24
N GLY A 120 -13.88 13.88 18.50
CA GLY A 120 -13.41 15.27 18.53
C GLY A 120 -12.52 15.60 19.72
N THR A 121 -11.96 14.60 20.40
CA THR A 121 -11.04 14.76 21.52
C THR A 121 -9.61 14.44 21.10
N PHE A 122 -8.78 15.44 20.87
CA PHE A 122 -7.40 15.26 20.38
C PHE A 122 -6.49 14.45 21.32
N ASP A 123 -6.82 14.36 22.61
CA ASP A 123 -6.01 13.70 23.62
C ASP A 123 -6.32 12.19 23.77
N THR A 124 -7.45 11.72 23.22
CA THR A 124 -7.91 10.33 23.32
C THR A 124 -8.16 9.76 21.92
N PRO A 125 -7.10 9.47 21.14
CA PRO A 125 -7.27 8.95 19.78
C PRO A 125 -7.95 7.59 19.78
N THR A 126 -8.85 7.36 18.82
CA THR A 126 -9.24 6.01 18.45
C THR A 126 -8.02 5.28 17.88
N HIS A 127 -7.71 4.10 18.40
CA HIS A 127 -6.43 3.46 18.06
C HIS A 127 -6.48 1.94 17.98
N HIS A 128 -5.48 1.36 17.29
CA HIS A 128 -5.36 -0.08 17.09
C HIS A 128 -6.60 -0.68 16.43
N ILE A 129 -7.05 -0.06 15.34
CA ILE A 129 -8.18 -0.49 14.55
C ILE A 129 -7.69 -1.16 13.26
N PHE A 130 -8.18 -2.36 13.00
CA PHE A 130 -7.89 -3.11 11.77
C PHE A 130 -9.15 -3.20 10.91
N PHE A 131 -9.09 -2.64 9.69
CA PHE A 131 -10.09 -2.81 8.66
C PHE A 131 -9.53 -3.80 7.63
N ARG A 132 -10.12 -4.95 7.48
CA ARG A 132 -9.61 -5.95 6.54
C ARG A 132 -10.69 -6.72 5.81
N ASN A 133 -10.40 -7.08 4.56
CA ASN A 133 -11.30 -7.85 3.72
C ASN A 133 -12.72 -7.26 3.64
N LEU A 134 -12.81 -5.92 3.53
CA LEU A 134 -14.04 -5.16 3.35
C LEU A 134 -14.22 -4.78 1.88
N THR A 135 -15.46 -4.63 1.46
CA THR A 135 -15.80 -3.98 0.19
C THR A 135 -16.63 -2.72 0.46
N PHE A 136 -16.17 -1.60 -0.06
CA PHE A 136 -16.93 -0.34 -0.12
C PHE A 136 -17.30 -0.09 -1.58
N SER A 137 -18.60 -0.06 -1.90
CA SER A 137 -19.02 0.05 -3.29
C SER A 137 -20.29 0.87 -3.47
N GLY A 138 -20.45 1.42 -4.68
CA GLY A 138 -21.72 1.98 -5.15
C GLY A 138 -22.31 3.05 -4.25
N MET A 139 -21.51 4.06 -3.84
CA MET A 139 -22.01 5.17 -3.02
C MET A 139 -23.19 5.86 -3.66
N GLY A 140 -24.30 5.99 -2.91
CA GLY A 140 -25.45 6.78 -3.28
C GLY A 140 -25.31 8.28 -2.96
N ALA A 141 -24.17 8.68 -2.40
CA ALA A 141 -23.87 10.04 -1.98
C ALA A 141 -23.48 10.94 -3.15
N SER A 142 -23.61 12.24 -2.95
CA SER A 142 -23.08 13.30 -3.82
C SER A 142 -22.13 14.19 -3.03
N GLY A 143 -21.29 14.97 -3.73
CA GLY A 143 -20.35 15.89 -3.09
C GLY A 143 -19.20 15.17 -2.35
N ASN A 144 -18.72 15.78 -1.30
CA ASN A 144 -17.56 15.31 -0.52
C ASN A 144 -17.99 14.31 0.57
N ASN A 145 -18.39 13.12 0.14
CA ASN A 145 -18.75 12.01 1.03
C ASN A 145 -17.85 10.81 0.71
N ASP A 146 -17.16 10.32 1.71
CA ASP A 146 -16.10 9.35 1.58
C ASP A 146 -16.60 7.91 1.80
N GLN A 147 -15.96 6.92 1.19
CA GLN A 147 -16.32 5.52 1.44
C GLN A 147 -15.89 5.10 2.85
N LEU A 148 -14.70 5.53 3.29
CA LEU A 148 -14.21 5.37 4.65
C LEU A 148 -13.64 6.69 5.15
N LYS A 149 -14.30 7.29 6.15
CA LYS A 149 -13.87 8.53 6.81
C LYS A 149 -13.16 8.21 8.10
N LEU A 150 -11.94 8.73 8.26
CA LEU A 150 -11.10 8.55 9.43
C LEU A 150 -10.70 9.91 10.00
N SER A 151 -10.92 10.13 11.30
CA SER A 151 -10.55 11.38 11.97
C SER A 151 -9.93 11.08 13.33
N GLY A 152 -8.67 11.50 13.52
CA GLY A 152 -7.99 11.33 14.80
C GLY A 152 -7.64 9.88 15.18
N LEU A 153 -7.36 9.01 14.20
CA LEU A 153 -6.93 7.63 14.46
C LEU A 153 -5.41 7.52 14.59
N ASP A 154 -4.99 6.69 15.55
CA ASP A 154 -3.60 6.26 15.71
C ASP A 154 -3.47 4.73 15.56
N ASP A 155 -2.31 4.27 15.06
CA ASP A 155 -1.97 2.85 14.99
C ASP A 155 -3.07 1.97 14.33
N PHE A 156 -3.37 2.21 13.06
CA PHE A 156 -4.42 1.50 12.33
C PHE A 156 -3.90 0.82 11.06
N VAL A 157 -4.64 -0.20 10.60
CA VAL A 157 -4.31 -0.93 9.37
C VAL A 157 -5.56 -1.10 8.51
N ILE A 158 -5.44 -0.80 7.21
CA ILE A 158 -6.47 -1.06 6.19
C ILE A 158 -5.84 -2.00 5.16
N GLU A 159 -6.32 -3.24 5.11
CA GLU A 159 -5.69 -4.26 4.26
C GLU A 159 -6.69 -5.16 3.54
N ASN A 160 -6.34 -5.58 2.33
CA ASN A 160 -7.12 -6.50 1.51
C ASN A 160 -8.56 -6.00 1.25
N CYS A 161 -8.77 -4.67 1.27
CA CYS A 161 -10.07 -4.04 1.04
C CYS A 161 -10.24 -3.64 -0.42
N ILE A 162 -11.50 -3.55 -0.86
CA ILE A 162 -11.89 -3.06 -2.19
C ILE A 162 -12.68 -1.78 -2.01
N PHE A 163 -12.26 -0.71 -2.68
CA PHE A 163 -12.95 0.57 -2.76
C PHE A 163 -13.31 0.83 -4.22
N GLU A 164 -14.60 0.85 -4.54
CA GLU A 164 -15.03 1.04 -5.93
C GLU A 164 -16.30 1.87 -6.06
N ASN A 165 -16.43 2.57 -7.19
CA ASN A 165 -17.59 3.39 -7.52
C ASN A 165 -17.95 4.36 -6.38
N GLY A 166 -16.96 5.18 -5.98
CA GLY A 166 -17.10 6.18 -4.93
C GLY A 166 -18.01 7.36 -5.34
N SER A 167 -18.35 8.20 -4.37
CA SER A 167 -19.05 9.47 -4.58
C SER A 167 -18.24 10.39 -5.50
N PRO A 168 -18.85 11.15 -6.43
CA PRO A 168 -18.13 12.01 -7.38
C PRO A 168 -17.15 13.01 -6.76
N GLY A 169 -17.44 13.55 -5.58
CA GLY A 169 -16.58 14.49 -4.86
C GLY A 169 -15.84 13.90 -3.68
N GLY A 170 -16.13 12.66 -3.31
CA GLY A 170 -15.55 11.99 -2.14
C GLY A 170 -14.31 11.17 -2.44
N SER A 171 -13.68 10.68 -1.40
CA SER A 171 -12.52 9.81 -1.44
C SER A 171 -12.88 8.36 -1.12
N GLY A 172 -12.04 7.41 -1.56
CA GLY A 172 -12.12 6.03 -1.08
C GLY A 172 -11.84 5.98 0.42
N ALA A 173 -10.73 6.56 0.86
CA ALA A 173 -10.42 6.78 2.28
C ALA A 173 -9.93 8.22 2.50
N ASP A 174 -10.54 8.94 3.44
CA ASP A 174 -10.13 10.30 3.82
C ASP A 174 -9.68 10.33 5.28
N MET A 175 -8.44 10.76 5.50
CA MET A 175 -7.81 10.89 6.81
C MET A 175 -7.66 12.35 7.21
N VAL A 176 -8.13 12.69 8.41
CA VAL A 176 -7.91 13.99 9.05
C VAL A 176 -7.21 13.78 10.39
N GLY A 177 -5.98 14.25 10.52
CA GLY A 177 -5.22 14.14 11.76
C GLY A 177 -4.94 12.70 12.23
N CYS A 178 -4.73 11.77 11.29
CA CYS A 178 -4.46 10.37 11.60
C CYS A 178 -2.95 10.08 11.62
N HIS A 179 -2.50 9.20 12.52
CA HIS A 179 -1.09 8.88 12.66
C HIS A 179 -0.80 7.38 12.69
N LYS A 180 0.38 6.99 12.17
CA LYS A 180 0.89 5.61 12.18
C LYS A 180 -0.05 4.59 11.52
N GLY A 181 -0.60 4.95 10.37
CA GLY A 181 -1.51 4.11 9.59
C GLY A 181 -0.81 3.31 8.50
N ILE A 182 -1.39 2.18 8.13
CA ILE A 182 -0.91 1.35 7.02
C ILE A 182 -2.08 1.03 6.09
N PHE A 183 -1.92 1.34 4.81
CA PHE A 183 -2.78 0.89 3.71
C PHE A 183 -1.99 -0.12 2.88
N ARG A 184 -2.39 -1.38 2.86
CA ARG A 184 -1.69 -2.40 2.07
C ARG A 184 -2.60 -3.39 1.37
N ASN A 185 -2.18 -3.83 0.18
CA ASN A 185 -2.90 -4.84 -0.60
C ASN A 185 -4.36 -4.46 -0.89
N ASN A 186 -4.69 -3.17 -0.96
CA ASN A 186 -6.03 -2.70 -1.28
C ASN A 186 -6.17 -2.43 -2.78
N ILE A 187 -7.40 -2.52 -3.26
CA ILE A 187 -7.76 -2.20 -4.64
C ILE A 187 -8.71 -1.01 -4.62
N PHE A 188 -8.32 0.07 -5.29
CA PHE A 188 -9.17 1.24 -5.51
C PHE A 188 -9.53 1.32 -6.99
N ARG A 189 -10.83 1.41 -7.30
CA ARG A 189 -11.32 1.49 -8.68
C ARG A 189 -12.40 2.55 -8.81
N LYS A 190 -12.31 3.36 -9.87
CA LYS A 190 -13.34 4.36 -10.19
C LYS A 190 -13.73 5.21 -8.99
N SER A 191 -12.72 5.70 -8.29
CA SER A 191 -12.91 6.70 -7.22
C SER A 191 -13.38 8.02 -7.82
N GLY A 192 -14.19 8.77 -7.09
CA GLY A 192 -14.70 10.04 -7.59
C GLY A 192 -13.65 11.13 -7.60
N SER A 193 -13.22 11.57 -6.41
CA SER A 193 -12.18 12.62 -6.26
C SER A 193 -10.81 12.00 -6.01
N ASN A 194 -10.63 11.33 -4.87
CA ASN A 194 -9.35 10.70 -4.53
C ASN A 194 -9.55 9.21 -4.18
N CYS A 195 -8.52 8.40 -4.32
CA CYS A 195 -8.54 7.06 -3.70
C CYS A 195 -8.18 7.17 -2.22
N ILE A 196 -7.07 7.82 -1.89
CA ILE A 196 -6.65 8.09 -0.50
C ILE A 196 -6.33 9.57 -0.37
N GLN A 197 -6.84 10.20 0.67
CA GLN A 197 -6.50 11.55 1.09
C GLN A 197 -5.91 11.54 2.50
N ALA A 198 -4.82 12.27 2.75
CA ALA A 198 -4.16 12.37 4.03
C ALA A 198 -3.89 13.83 4.37
N LYS A 199 -4.65 14.42 5.30
CA LYS A 199 -4.63 15.86 5.58
C LYS A 199 -4.77 16.18 7.07
N GLY A 200 -4.78 17.47 7.42
CA GLY A 200 -5.07 17.94 8.79
C GLY A 200 -4.01 17.52 9.82
N GLY A 201 -2.72 17.50 9.43
CA GLY A 201 -1.64 17.08 10.31
C GLY A 201 -1.36 15.56 10.30
N THR A 202 -1.94 14.82 9.35
CA THR A 202 -1.73 13.37 9.21
C THR A 202 -0.23 13.04 9.00
N ARG A 203 0.27 12.01 9.73
CA ARG A 203 1.71 11.65 9.74
C ARG A 203 1.96 10.16 9.86
N TYR A 204 3.15 9.73 9.40
CA TYR A 204 3.64 8.36 9.55
C TYR A 204 2.71 7.32 8.92
N ILE A 205 2.17 7.64 7.74
CA ILE A 205 1.31 6.72 6.99
C ILE A 205 2.14 5.97 5.96
N ARG A 206 1.95 4.65 5.91
CA ARG A 206 2.51 3.76 4.87
C ARG A 206 1.41 3.37 3.91
N ILE A 207 1.63 3.63 2.62
CA ILE A 207 0.74 3.24 1.52
C ILE A 207 1.55 2.30 0.64
N GLU A 208 1.31 1.00 0.76
CA GLU A 208 2.18 -0.02 0.19
C GLU A 208 1.40 -1.14 -0.51
N GLN A 209 1.88 -1.57 -1.68
CA GLN A 209 1.33 -2.72 -2.39
C GLN A 209 -0.15 -2.58 -2.79
N ASN A 210 -0.65 -1.35 -2.97
CA ASN A 210 -2.02 -1.11 -3.41
C ASN A 210 -2.10 -0.94 -4.94
N SER A 211 -3.26 -1.25 -5.49
CA SER A 211 -3.61 -0.99 -6.88
C SER A 211 -4.64 0.14 -6.98
N PHE A 212 -4.32 1.18 -7.76
CA PHE A 212 -5.18 2.33 -8.03
C PHE A 212 -5.54 2.35 -9.51
N ILE A 213 -6.78 2.03 -9.86
CA ILE A 213 -7.24 1.87 -11.24
C ILE A 213 -8.38 2.86 -11.49
N ASP A 214 -8.24 3.72 -12.49
CA ASP A 214 -9.19 4.79 -12.77
C ASP A 214 -9.41 5.63 -11.48
N GLY A 215 -8.31 6.08 -10.87
CA GLY A 215 -8.24 6.56 -9.50
C GLY A 215 -8.75 7.99 -9.26
N GLY A 216 -9.66 8.49 -10.10
CA GLY A 216 -10.27 9.81 -9.96
C GLY A 216 -9.31 10.97 -10.26
N GLN A 217 -9.58 12.13 -9.65
CA GLN A 217 -8.82 13.36 -9.90
C GLN A 217 -7.38 13.28 -9.37
N ARG A 218 -7.21 12.65 -8.19
CA ARG A 218 -5.89 12.41 -7.58
C ARG A 218 -5.95 11.05 -6.91
N ALA A 219 -5.27 10.04 -7.44
CA ALA A 219 -5.30 8.72 -6.76
C ALA A 219 -4.79 8.86 -5.33
N LEU A 220 -3.65 9.51 -5.11
CA LEU A 220 -3.19 9.91 -3.78
C LEU A 220 -3.17 11.43 -3.65
N ASN A 221 -3.94 11.95 -2.72
CA ASN A 221 -3.87 13.33 -2.26
C ASN A 221 -3.09 13.37 -0.94
N LEU A 222 -1.78 13.54 -1.05
CA LEU A 222 -0.84 13.56 0.07
C LEU A 222 -0.82 14.96 0.68
N GLY A 223 -1.80 15.24 1.53
CA GLY A 223 -2.13 16.54 2.07
C GLY A 223 -3.55 16.97 1.69
N GLY A 224 -3.78 18.27 1.64
CA GLY A 224 -5.08 18.81 1.25
C GLY A 224 -5.31 20.25 1.65
N SER A 225 -6.57 20.56 1.97
CA SER A 225 -7.02 21.80 2.56
C SER A 225 -7.96 21.47 3.72
N THR A 226 -7.53 21.80 4.94
CA THR A 226 -8.23 21.47 6.18
C THR A 226 -8.56 22.74 6.93
N GLY A 227 -9.78 22.83 7.52
CA GLY A 227 -10.10 23.89 8.48
C GLY A 227 -9.14 23.82 9.67
N LEU A 228 -8.68 25.00 10.14
CA LEU A 228 -7.59 25.07 11.14
C LEU A 228 -7.96 24.40 12.46
N GLU A 229 -9.23 24.33 12.78
CA GLU A 229 -9.82 23.69 13.96
C GLU A 229 -9.79 22.16 13.91
N PHE A 230 -9.57 21.57 12.72
CA PHE A 230 -9.55 20.11 12.52
C PHE A 230 -8.14 19.52 12.44
N PHE A 231 -7.11 20.35 12.61
CA PHE A 231 -5.74 19.84 12.63
C PHE A 231 -5.45 19.06 13.91
N ARG A 232 -4.74 17.95 13.78
CA ARG A 232 -4.22 17.18 14.90
C ARG A 232 -2.72 16.91 14.72
N PRO A 233 -1.84 17.45 15.61
CA PRO A 233 -2.18 18.41 16.67
C PRO A 233 -2.66 19.76 16.09
N LEU A 234 -3.39 20.52 16.87
CA LEU A 234 -3.95 21.82 16.42
C LEU A 234 -2.90 22.79 15.87
N ASN A 235 -1.65 22.70 16.33
CA ASN A 235 -0.53 23.52 15.90
C ASN A 235 0.35 22.86 14.83
N ALA A 236 -0.11 21.81 14.15
CA ALA A 236 0.66 21.19 13.08
C ALA A 236 1.04 22.21 11.99
N THR A 237 2.25 22.08 11.46
CA THR A 237 2.83 23.00 10.47
C THR A 237 2.73 22.46 9.03
N HIS A 238 1.94 21.44 8.81
CA HIS A 238 1.77 20.75 7.53
C HIS A 238 0.41 20.09 7.44
N GLU A 239 -0.11 19.92 6.23
CA GLU A 239 -1.29 19.09 5.98
C GLU A 239 -0.97 17.59 6.17
N ALA A 240 0.18 17.16 5.67
CA ALA A 240 0.68 15.81 5.87
C ALA A 240 2.21 15.78 5.97
N ALA A 241 2.75 14.82 6.73
CA ALA A 241 4.20 14.66 6.83
C ALA A 241 4.63 13.20 7.03
N ASP A 242 5.89 12.91 6.68
CA ASP A 242 6.52 11.62 6.97
C ASP A 242 5.71 10.43 6.41
N LEU A 243 5.16 10.59 5.18
CA LEU A 243 4.42 9.54 4.49
C LEU A 243 5.37 8.69 3.64
N MET A 244 5.08 7.40 3.53
CA MET A 244 5.83 6.45 2.71
C MET A 244 4.87 5.78 1.70
N VAL A 245 5.16 5.92 0.40
CA VAL A 245 4.36 5.36 -0.70
C VAL A 245 5.27 4.44 -1.51
N THR A 246 5.07 3.11 -1.43
CA THR A 246 5.98 2.15 -2.05
C THR A 246 5.30 0.89 -2.58
N GLY A 247 5.81 0.33 -3.67
CA GLY A 247 5.29 -0.91 -4.24
C GLY A 247 3.87 -0.81 -4.77
N ASN A 248 3.36 0.40 -5.05
CA ASN A 248 2.01 0.60 -5.56
C ASN A 248 1.98 0.66 -7.10
N VAL A 249 0.84 0.29 -7.65
CA VAL A 249 0.56 0.39 -9.09
C VAL A 249 -0.58 1.38 -9.32
N PHE A 250 -0.34 2.37 -10.17
CA PHE A 250 -1.30 3.41 -10.57
C PHE A 250 -1.61 3.27 -12.06
N VAL A 251 -2.88 3.19 -12.41
CA VAL A 251 -3.32 3.02 -13.78
C VAL A 251 -4.45 4.01 -14.10
N ARG A 252 -4.26 4.86 -15.11
CA ARG A 252 -5.29 5.77 -15.66
C ARG A 252 -5.98 6.67 -14.62
N SER A 253 -5.23 7.29 -13.74
CA SER A 253 -5.73 8.40 -12.91
C SER A 253 -5.49 9.73 -13.63
N VAL A 254 -6.35 10.73 -13.42
CA VAL A 254 -6.11 12.10 -13.95
C VAL A 254 -4.75 12.60 -13.45
N THR A 255 -4.49 12.43 -12.17
CA THR A 255 -3.17 12.63 -11.55
C THR A 255 -2.93 11.54 -10.50
N PRO A 256 -1.97 10.62 -10.72
CA PRO A 256 -1.65 9.59 -9.72
C PRO A 256 -1.31 10.13 -8.35
N LEU A 257 -0.53 11.21 -8.27
CA LEU A 257 0.03 11.73 -7.03
C LEU A 257 -0.13 13.25 -6.94
N ALA A 258 -0.54 13.75 -5.77
CA ALA A 258 -0.49 15.18 -5.48
C ALA A 258 0.12 15.39 -4.08
N TYR A 259 1.24 16.10 -4.02
CA TYR A 259 1.82 16.62 -2.78
C TYR A 259 1.14 17.96 -2.50
N VAL A 260 0.38 18.06 -1.40
CA VAL A 260 -0.46 19.25 -1.13
C VAL A 260 -0.23 19.74 0.30
N GLY A 261 0.64 20.73 0.46
CA GLY A 261 1.05 21.20 1.79
C GLY A 261 1.74 20.11 2.60
N SER A 262 2.45 19.20 1.94
CA SER A 262 3.10 18.06 2.58
C SER A 262 4.62 18.16 2.54
N VAL A 263 5.25 17.58 3.57
CA VAL A 263 6.70 17.59 3.74
C VAL A 263 7.22 16.21 4.14
N ARG A 264 8.44 15.87 3.72
CA ARG A 264 9.11 14.60 4.03
C ARG A 264 8.29 13.37 3.59
N VAL A 265 7.63 13.48 2.44
CA VAL A 265 6.93 12.36 1.81
C VAL A 265 7.90 11.64 0.88
N SER A 266 7.96 10.33 1.00
CA SER A 266 8.80 9.46 0.17
C SER A 266 7.92 8.60 -0.75
N VAL A 267 8.03 8.83 -2.07
CA VAL A 267 7.36 8.05 -3.11
C VAL A 267 8.42 7.26 -3.85
N THR A 268 8.50 5.96 -3.58
CA THR A 268 9.60 5.12 -4.04
C THR A 268 9.13 3.78 -4.58
N ASN A 269 9.76 3.30 -5.65
CA ASN A 269 9.46 1.97 -6.19
C ASN A 269 7.97 1.75 -6.49
N ASN A 270 7.33 2.70 -7.18
CA ASN A 270 5.97 2.55 -7.69
C ASN A 270 5.97 2.46 -9.22
N THR A 271 4.93 1.89 -9.78
CA THR A 271 4.69 1.85 -11.24
C THR A 271 3.47 2.70 -11.56
N ILE A 272 3.65 3.68 -12.46
CA ILE A 272 2.64 4.63 -12.90
C ILE A 272 2.41 4.42 -14.39
N ILE A 273 1.18 4.08 -14.76
CA ILE A 273 0.79 3.72 -16.12
C ILE A 273 -0.32 4.65 -16.61
N ASP A 274 -0.12 5.24 -17.78
CA ASP A 274 -1.10 6.08 -18.50
C ASP A 274 -1.78 7.13 -17.60
N PRO A 275 -1.04 7.98 -16.87
CA PRO A 275 -1.66 9.13 -16.22
C PRO A 275 -2.30 10.02 -17.29
N GLU A 276 -3.48 10.62 -16.99
CA GLU A 276 -4.25 11.31 -18.02
C GLU A 276 -3.81 12.77 -18.26
N ARG A 277 -3.34 13.46 -17.20
CA ARG A 277 -3.01 14.88 -17.28
C ARG A 277 -1.63 15.24 -16.74
N TRP A 278 -1.27 14.75 -15.54
CA TRP A 278 0.05 14.95 -14.90
C TRP A 278 0.49 13.66 -14.22
N VAL A 279 1.78 13.46 -14.11
CA VAL A 279 2.33 12.36 -13.32
C VAL A 279 2.19 12.66 -11.82
N PHE A 280 2.53 13.91 -11.44
CA PHE A 280 2.26 14.39 -10.09
C PHE A 280 2.07 15.91 -10.04
N ARG A 281 1.58 16.39 -8.89
CA ARG A 281 1.41 17.81 -8.61
C ARG A 281 2.13 18.19 -7.32
N ILE A 282 2.59 19.43 -7.23
CA ILE A 282 3.16 20.06 -6.03
C ILE A 282 2.32 21.31 -5.75
N LEU A 283 1.58 21.31 -4.65
CA LEU A 283 0.60 22.34 -4.35
C LEU A 283 0.71 22.78 -2.88
N GLN A 284 0.24 23.99 -2.60
CA GLN A 284 0.03 24.52 -1.26
C GLN A 284 -1.37 25.11 -1.20
N GLU A 285 -2.35 24.35 -0.74
CA GLU A 285 -3.75 24.78 -0.68
C GLU A 285 -4.08 25.53 0.61
N THR A 286 -3.51 25.12 1.75
CA THR A 286 -3.57 25.88 3.01
C THR A 286 -2.35 26.76 3.13
N VAL A 287 -2.53 28.08 3.00
CA VAL A 287 -1.44 29.05 2.92
C VAL A 287 -1.49 29.99 4.14
N ASP A 288 -0.55 29.80 5.05
CA ASP A 288 -0.17 30.74 6.09
C ASP A 288 1.35 30.57 6.34
N PRO A 289 2.18 31.48 5.81
CA PRO A 289 3.63 31.34 5.89
C PRO A 289 4.19 31.47 7.32
N ASN A 290 3.40 31.95 8.28
CA ASN A 290 3.80 31.98 9.69
C ASN A 290 3.57 30.66 10.40
N ARG A 291 2.77 29.78 9.82
CA ARG A 291 2.43 28.47 10.40
C ARG A 291 2.88 27.30 9.56
N PHE A 292 2.58 27.31 8.26
CA PHE A 292 2.78 26.15 7.40
C PHE A 292 4.11 26.19 6.66
N GLU A 293 4.84 25.06 6.75
CA GLU A 293 5.98 24.80 5.90
C GLU A 293 5.52 24.74 4.43
N PRO A 294 6.24 25.36 3.47
CA PRO A 294 5.90 25.19 2.07
C PRO A 294 6.06 23.73 1.63
N CYS A 295 5.14 23.24 0.81
CA CYS A 295 5.20 21.88 0.25
C CYS A 295 6.58 21.63 -0.37
N GLY A 296 7.35 20.73 0.25
CA GLY A 296 8.76 20.53 -0.10
C GLY A 296 9.43 19.41 0.71
N ASN A 297 10.73 19.26 0.55
CA ASN A 297 11.54 18.21 1.20
C ASN A 297 11.02 16.80 0.94
N ASN A 298 10.46 16.55 -0.26
CA ASN A 298 9.85 15.29 -0.65
C ASN A 298 10.76 14.52 -1.62
N ILE A 299 10.53 13.20 -1.72
CA ILE A 299 11.34 12.29 -2.54
C ILE A 299 10.44 11.62 -3.59
N PHE A 300 10.93 11.57 -4.84
CA PHE A 300 10.36 10.79 -5.93
C PHE A 300 11.50 9.99 -6.59
N GLN A 301 11.64 8.71 -6.23
CA GLN A 301 12.77 7.89 -6.69
C GLN A 301 12.37 6.46 -7.03
N ASN A 302 13.16 5.82 -7.89
CA ASN A 302 12.94 4.44 -8.31
C ASN A 302 11.55 4.16 -8.89
N ASN A 303 10.83 5.19 -9.34
CA ASN A 303 9.50 5.00 -9.91
C ASN A 303 9.59 4.72 -11.41
N LEU A 304 8.78 3.79 -11.89
CA LEU A 304 8.58 3.52 -13.30
C LEU A 304 7.37 4.30 -13.78
N VAL A 305 7.56 5.17 -14.78
CA VAL A 305 6.50 6.02 -15.34
C VAL A 305 6.36 5.73 -16.83
N VAL A 306 5.26 5.13 -17.22
CA VAL A 306 4.88 4.88 -18.61
C VAL A 306 3.70 5.77 -18.96
N PHE A 307 3.85 6.59 -19.97
CA PHE A 307 2.86 7.60 -20.34
C PHE A 307 2.76 7.81 -21.85
N ARG A 308 1.78 8.61 -22.27
CA ARG A 308 1.53 8.93 -23.68
C ARG A 308 1.78 10.40 -23.98
N SER A 309 1.94 10.73 -25.25
CA SER A 309 2.13 12.11 -25.73
C SER A 309 0.94 13.04 -25.49
N THR A 310 -0.17 12.54 -24.95
CA THR A 310 -1.28 13.35 -24.43
C THR A 310 -0.88 14.22 -23.25
N ILE A 311 0.14 13.79 -22.48
CA ILE A 311 0.71 14.60 -21.39
C ILE A 311 1.64 15.66 -21.97
N SER A 312 1.23 16.93 -21.91
CA SER A 312 2.03 18.06 -22.34
C SER A 312 2.97 18.60 -21.23
N ARG A 313 2.71 18.29 -20.00
CA ARG A 313 3.51 18.65 -18.82
C ARG A 313 3.48 17.51 -17.79
N HIS A 314 4.66 17.06 -17.37
CA HIS A 314 4.77 15.91 -16.44
C HIS A 314 4.39 16.28 -15.02
N VAL A 315 4.79 17.48 -14.55
CA VAL A 315 4.54 17.96 -13.19
C VAL A 315 3.84 19.31 -13.21
N ASN A 316 2.77 19.44 -12.43
CA ASN A 316 2.12 20.73 -12.19
C ASN A 316 2.60 21.31 -10.85
N ILE A 317 3.27 22.46 -10.90
CA ILE A 317 3.83 23.16 -9.75
C ILE A 317 3.01 24.41 -9.47
N GLY A 318 2.40 24.47 -8.28
CA GLY A 318 1.65 25.63 -7.79
C GLY A 318 2.50 26.64 -7.04
N GLY A 319 1.94 27.81 -6.76
CA GLY A 319 2.58 28.82 -5.93
C GLY A 319 2.74 28.40 -4.46
N ASN A 320 3.55 29.16 -3.71
CA ASN A 320 3.82 28.94 -2.28
C ASN A 320 4.38 27.54 -1.94
N THR A 321 5.09 26.92 -2.89
CA THR A 321 5.73 25.62 -2.75
C THR A 321 7.25 25.75 -2.84
N ALA A 322 7.98 24.72 -2.42
CA ALA A 322 9.42 24.65 -2.46
C ALA A 322 9.92 23.50 -3.37
N PRO A 323 9.64 23.51 -4.69
CA PRO A 323 9.96 22.41 -5.60
C PRO A 323 11.46 22.11 -5.67
N GLN A 324 12.34 23.10 -5.47
CA GLN A 324 13.80 22.94 -5.47
C GLN A 324 14.31 22.05 -4.33
N THR A 325 13.47 21.75 -3.32
CA THR A 325 13.80 20.87 -2.19
C THR A 325 13.40 19.42 -2.44
N PHE A 326 12.75 19.13 -3.58
CA PHE A 326 12.43 17.76 -3.96
C PHE A 326 13.67 17.02 -4.43
N LEU A 327 13.79 15.76 -4.06
CA LEU A 327 14.82 14.86 -4.54
C LEU A 327 14.22 13.88 -5.55
N LEU A 328 14.56 14.07 -6.84
CA LEU A 328 14.21 13.14 -7.91
C LEU A 328 15.44 12.38 -8.36
N ARG A 329 15.36 11.03 -8.37
CA ARG A 329 16.48 10.21 -8.85
C ARG A 329 16.09 8.79 -9.19
N ASN A 330 16.89 8.17 -10.07
CA ASN A 330 16.78 6.75 -10.43
C ASN A 330 15.35 6.36 -10.87
N ASN A 331 14.63 7.25 -11.54
CA ASN A 331 13.33 6.92 -12.13
C ASN A 331 13.51 6.44 -13.57
N LEU A 332 12.54 5.71 -14.09
CA LEU A 332 12.47 5.41 -15.52
C LEU A 332 11.22 6.07 -16.10
N TRP A 333 11.44 6.92 -17.11
CA TRP A 333 10.38 7.64 -17.81
C TRP A 333 10.30 7.15 -19.26
N TYR A 334 9.14 6.67 -19.66
CA TYR A 334 8.92 6.12 -20.99
C TYR A 334 7.64 6.65 -21.62
N ASN A 335 7.78 7.46 -22.66
CA ASN A 335 6.68 7.88 -23.52
C ASN A 335 6.50 6.84 -24.63
N VAL A 336 5.39 6.11 -24.58
CA VAL A 336 5.09 5.02 -25.52
C VAL A 336 4.98 5.51 -26.97
N ASP A 337 4.43 6.70 -27.16
CA ASP A 337 4.19 7.26 -28.51
C ASP A 337 5.45 7.94 -29.08
N ASN A 338 6.31 8.49 -28.22
CA ASN A 338 7.54 9.18 -28.61
C ASN A 338 8.64 9.03 -27.55
N PRO A 339 9.43 7.96 -27.57
CA PRO A 339 10.48 7.70 -26.59
C PRO A 339 11.50 8.82 -26.42
N SER A 340 11.81 9.57 -27.49
CA SER A 340 12.73 10.72 -27.41
C SER A 340 12.21 11.89 -26.57
N SER A 341 10.91 11.93 -26.29
CA SER A 341 10.23 12.96 -25.47
C SER A 341 9.88 12.45 -24.07
N SER A 342 10.61 11.48 -23.55
CA SER A 342 10.34 10.87 -22.23
C SER A 342 10.82 11.72 -21.05
N LYS A 343 11.81 12.59 -21.24
CA LYS A 343 12.40 13.37 -20.15
C LYS A 343 11.48 14.50 -19.69
N PRO A 344 11.17 14.62 -18.37
CA PRO A 344 10.48 15.77 -17.83
C PRO A 344 11.19 17.09 -18.12
N GLN A 345 10.40 18.15 -18.37
CA GLN A 345 10.90 19.47 -18.80
C GLN A 345 10.91 20.51 -17.65
N GLU A 346 10.51 20.13 -16.45
CA GLU A 346 10.37 21.02 -15.30
C GLU A 346 11.75 21.37 -14.69
N ALA A 347 12.35 22.48 -15.14
CA ALA A 347 13.69 22.90 -14.73
C ALA A 347 13.84 23.14 -13.19
N GLN A 348 12.72 23.34 -12.48
CA GLN A 348 12.70 23.53 -11.02
C GLN A 348 12.86 22.20 -10.25
N LEU A 349 12.80 21.05 -10.94
CA LEU A 349 12.90 19.71 -10.37
C LEU A 349 14.09 18.97 -10.99
N PRO A 350 15.31 19.28 -10.55
CA PRO A 350 16.49 18.59 -11.07
C PRO A 350 16.43 17.11 -10.70
N GLU A 351 16.65 16.26 -11.70
CA GLU A 351 16.63 14.82 -11.57
C GLU A 351 17.99 14.21 -11.89
N SER A 352 18.41 13.20 -11.12
CA SER A 352 19.70 12.54 -11.28
C SER A 352 19.55 11.03 -11.49
N ASN A 353 20.47 10.45 -12.27
CA ASN A 353 20.59 9.00 -12.49
C ASN A 353 19.32 8.31 -13.03
N SER A 354 18.41 9.07 -13.64
CA SER A 354 17.18 8.50 -14.20
C SER A 354 17.37 8.04 -15.64
N LEU A 355 16.54 7.09 -16.05
CA LEU A 355 16.50 6.53 -17.40
C LEU A 355 15.37 7.18 -18.19
N TYR A 356 15.63 7.51 -19.45
CA TYR A 356 14.66 8.19 -20.32
C TYR A 356 14.57 7.49 -21.67
N GLY A 357 13.34 7.24 -22.13
CA GLY A 357 13.06 6.71 -23.46
C GLY A 357 13.47 5.27 -23.69
N LEU A 358 13.83 4.55 -22.64
CA LEU A 358 14.06 3.11 -22.69
C LEU A 358 12.74 2.40 -22.41
N ASP A 359 12.33 1.50 -23.30
CA ASP A 359 11.16 0.66 -23.06
C ASP A 359 11.40 -0.18 -21.78
N PRO A 360 10.51 -0.09 -20.79
CA PRO A 360 10.66 -0.86 -19.56
C PRO A 360 10.48 -2.38 -19.75
N GLU A 361 10.05 -2.83 -20.92
CA GLU A 361 9.83 -4.24 -21.25
C GLU A 361 8.93 -4.93 -20.21
N LEU A 362 7.69 -4.46 -20.12
CA LEU A 362 6.68 -5.05 -19.24
C LEU A 362 6.16 -6.37 -19.81
N GLU A 363 5.81 -7.33 -18.96
CA GLU A 363 5.33 -8.67 -19.37
C GLU A 363 4.12 -8.57 -20.31
N SER A 364 3.11 -7.79 -19.96
CA SER A 364 1.96 -7.53 -20.81
C SER A 364 1.26 -6.22 -20.48
N TYR A 365 1.83 -5.10 -20.94
CA TYR A 365 1.27 -3.75 -20.75
C TYR A 365 -0.21 -3.65 -21.11
N GLN A 366 -0.63 -4.23 -22.25
CA GLN A 366 -2.01 -4.16 -22.73
C GLN A 366 -3.01 -4.95 -21.87
N ASN A 367 -2.54 -5.98 -21.17
CA ASN A 367 -3.39 -6.85 -20.34
C ASN A 367 -3.25 -6.56 -18.84
N GLY A 368 -2.53 -5.47 -18.48
CA GLY A 368 -2.39 -5.07 -17.07
C GLY A 368 -1.35 -5.88 -16.28
N ASP A 369 -0.46 -6.59 -16.95
CA ASP A 369 0.69 -7.21 -16.30
C ASP A 369 1.91 -6.31 -16.42
N TYR A 370 2.19 -5.59 -15.35
CA TYR A 370 3.25 -4.59 -15.30
C TYR A 370 4.54 -5.11 -14.63
N ARG A 371 4.67 -6.43 -14.50
CA ARG A 371 5.93 -7.05 -14.08
C ARG A 371 6.99 -6.82 -15.17
N LEU A 372 8.24 -6.79 -14.75
CA LEU A 372 9.37 -6.58 -15.65
C LEU A 372 9.77 -7.90 -16.32
N LYS A 373 9.95 -7.89 -17.63
CA LYS A 373 10.63 -9.00 -18.33
C LYS A 373 12.08 -9.10 -17.87
N PRO A 374 12.70 -10.27 -17.98
CA PRO A 374 14.09 -10.48 -17.58
C PRO A 374 15.13 -9.57 -18.28
N THR A 375 14.81 -9.04 -19.43
CA THR A 375 15.66 -8.13 -20.24
C THR A 375 15.43 -6.65 -19.93
N SER A 376 14.52 -6.33 -19.01
CA SER A 376 14.14 -4.95 -18.70
C SER A 376 15.34 -4.08 -18.27
N PRO A 377 15.49 -2.87 -18.84
CA PRO A 377 16.52 -1.93 -18.43
C PRO A 377 16.32 -1.37 -17.02
N ALA A 378 15.17 -1.63 -16.39
CA ALA A 378 14.86 -1.20 -15.03
C ALA A 378 15.51 -2.07 -13.94
N ILE A 379 15.96 -3.27 -14.29
CA ILE A 379 16.48 -4.25 -13.32
C ILE A 379 17.81 -3.78 -12.72
N GLY A 380 17.86 -3.72 -11.38
CA GLY A 380 19.05 -3.34 -10.63
C GLY A 380 19.52 -1.89 -10.88
N LYS A 381 18.64 -0.99 -11.36
CA LYS A 381 18.95 0.42 -11.63
C LYS A 381 18.40 1.39 -10.59
N GLY A 382 17.69 0.89 -9.60
CA GLY A 382 17.21 1.71 -8.50
C GLY A 382 18.31 2.14 -7.53
N TYR A 383 18.03 3.16 -6.76
CA TYR A 383 18.84 3.58 -5.61
C TYR A 383 18.46 2.72 -4.41
N SER A 384 19.44 2.28 -3.64
CA SER A 384 19.23 1.45 -2.44
C SER A 384 18.35 2.19 -1.40
N THR A 385 17.24 1.59 -1.02
CA THR A 385 16.21 2.21 -0.15
C THR A 385 16.16 1.68 1.27
N GLY A 386 17.12 0.85 1.65
CA GLY A 386 17.16 0.20 2.97
C GLY A 386 16.49 -1.16 2.99
N GLU A 387 16.60 -1.84 4.14
CA GLU A 387 16.05 -3.19 4.32
C GLU A 387 14.54 -3.17 4.62
N GLY A 388 13.84 -4.26 4.30
CA GLY A 388 12.46 -4.51 4.72
C GLY A 388 11.37 -3.97 3.78
N ILE A 389 11.74 -3.24 2.72
CA ILE A 389 10.77 -2.78 1.70
C ILE A 389 10.46 -3.95 0.76
N LYS A 390 9.17 -4.14 0.49
CA LYS A 390 8.67 -5.20 -0.38
C LYS A 390 8.07 -4.63 -1.66
N ASP A 391 8.16 -5.41 -2.72
CA ASP A 391 7.54 -5.12 -4.00
C ASP A 391 6.01 -5.33 -3.97
N HIS A 392 5.33 -5.08 -5.07
CA HIS A 392 3.87 -5.21 -5.18
C HIS A 392 3.34 -6.62 -4.86
N GLU A 393 4.14 -7.64 -5.11
CA GLU A 393 3.80 -9.05 -4.84
C GLU A 393 4.27 -9.53 -3.45
N GLY A 394 4.82 -8.64 -2.62
CA GLY A 394 5.31 -8.97 -1.28
C GLY A 394 6.72 -9.55 -1.23
N LYS A 395 7.45 -9.55 -2.36
CA LYS A 395 8.85 -9.99 -2.43
C LYS A 395 9.77 -8.87 -1.94
N PRO A 396 10.87 -9.17 -1.22
CA PRO A 396 11.85 -8.15 -0.85
C PRO A 396 12.53 -7.58 -2.10
N PHE A 397 12.76 -6.28 -2.12
CA PHE A 397 13.58 -5.68 -3.17
C PHE A 397 15.04 -6.11 -3.03
N ALA A 398 15.71 -6.32 -4.17
CA ALA A 398 17.16 -6.55 -4.24
C ALA A 398 17.94 -5.27 -3.89
N ASN A 399 19.24 -5.38 -3.76
CA ASN A 399 20.14 -4.24 -3.57
C ASN A 399 21.27 -4.25 -4.62
N PRO A 400 21.25 -3.35 -5.62
CA PRO A 400 20.26 -2.30 -5.87
C PRO A 400 18.91 -2.86 -6.36
N PRO A 401 17.79 -2.18 -6.05
CA PRO A 401 16.46 -2.64 -6.45
C PRO A 401 16.19 -2.42 -7.95
N SER A 402 15.20 -3.10 -8.47
CA SER A 402 14.60 -2.72 -9.76
C SER A 402 13.86 -1.38 -9.64
N ILE A 403 13.78 -0.61 -10.73
CA ILE A 403 12.93 0.57 -10.81
C ILE A 403 11.49 0.11 -11.06
N GLY A 404 10.53 0.66 -10.32
CA GLY A 404 9.12 0.29 -10.38
C GLY A 404 8.63 -0.53 -9.20
N ALA A 405 7.36 -0.93 -9.26
CA ALA A 405 6.65 -1.62 -8.19
C ALA A 405 6.99 -3.12 -8.06
N TYR A 406 7.66 -3.69 -9.05
CA TYR A 406 7.96 -5.12 -9.10
C TYR A 406 9.47 -5.37 -9.11
N GLN A 407 9.91 -6.22 -8.21
CA GLN A 407 11.28 -6.71 -8.23
C GLN A 407 11.40 -7.86 -9.22
N ALA A 408 12.04 -7.61 -10.35
CA ALA A 408 12.44 -8.71 -11.23
C ALA A 408 13.58 -9.49 -10.57
N GLN A 409 13.58 -10.79 -10.78
CA GLN A 409 14.79 -11.56 -10.50
C GLN A 409 15.85 -11.10 -11.51
N SER A 410 16.99 -10.64 -11.01
CA SER A 410 18.14 -10.50 -11.87
C SER A 410 18.37 -11.88 -12.50
N ILE A 411 18.36 -11.93 -13.83
CA ILE A 411 18.88 -13.12 -14.51
C ILE A 411 20.29 -13.26 -13.99
N SER A 412 20.63 -14.38 -13.38
CA SER A 412 22.03 -14.70 -13.12
C SER A 412 22.74 -14.64 -14.47
N GLY A 413 24.03 -14.32 -14.52
CA GLY A 413 24.77 -14.30 -15.80
C GLY A 413 24.61 -15.58 -16.63
N ILE A 414 24.12 -16.65 -16.02
CA ILE A 414 23.72 -17.91 -16.63
C ILE A 414 22.43 -17.76 -17.44
N ASP A 415 21.39 -17.15 -16.86
CA ASP A 415 20.09 -17.02 -17.53
C ASP A 415 20.24 -16.13 -18.77
N GLU A 416 21.07 -15.08 -18.71
CA GLU A 416 21.37 -14.20 -19.84
C GLU A 416 22.09 -14.95 -20.97
N LEU A 417 23.07 -15.75 -20.61
CA LEU A 417 23.81 -16.58 -21.59
C LEU A 417 22.92 -17.67 -22.21
N LEU A 418 22.08 -18.32 -21.40
CA LEU A 418 21.19 -19.38 -21.86
C LEU A 418 20.11 -18.80 -22.80
N ILE A 419 19.56 -17.62 -22.50
CA ILE A 419 18.60 -16.91 -23.36
C ILE A 419 19.26 -16.48 -24.67
N GLN A 420 20.44 -15.86 -24.64
CA GLN A 420 21.17 -15.46 -25.85
C GLN A 420 21.49 -16.61 -26.76
N LYS A 421 21.70 -17.82 -26.23
CA LYS A 421 22.02 -19.03 -26.98
C LYS A 421 20.81 -19.94 -27.23
N ASN A 422 19.57 -19.50 -26.93
CA ASN A 422 18.37 -20.33 -27.05
C ASN A 422 18.48 -21.68 -26.31
N ILE A 423 19.14 -21.72 -25.17
CA ILE A 423 19.27 -22.92 -24.34
C ILE A 423 18.13 -22.93 -23.33
N GLU A 424 17.27 -23.93 -23.41
CA GLU A 424 16.25 -24.18 -22.43
C GLU A 424 16.82 -24.86 -21.19
N TYR A 425 16.31 -24.50 -19.99
CA TYR A 425 16.74 -25.16 -18.78
C TYR A 425 15.61 -25.45 -17.79
N THR A 426 15.80 -26.48 -17.00
CA THR A 426 14.92 -26.83 -15.88
C THR A 426 15.75 -27.01 -14.62
N ARG A 427 15.50 -26.21 -13.59
CA ARG A 427 16.19 -26.30 -12.30
C ARG A 427 15.57 -27.37 -11.41
N THR A 428 16.40 -28.19 -10.77
CA THR A 428 16.01 -29.19 -9.77
C THR A 428 16.74 -28.91 -8.45
N ILE A 429 16.41 -29.65 -7.39
CA ILE A 429 17.10 -29.51 -6.10
C ILE A 429 18.59 -29.88 -6.18
N ASP A 430 18.96 -30.76 -7.10
CA ASP A 430 20.30 -31.33 -7.23
C ASP A 430 21.12 -30.73 -8.40
N GLY A 431 20.54 -29.82 -9.20
CA GLY A 431 21.24 -29.26 -10.35
C GLY A 431 20.30 -28.64 -11.40
N ILE A 432 20.83 -28.54 -12.61
CA ILE A 432 20.14 -27.95 -13.76
C ILE A 432 20.15 -28.94 -14.92
N TRP A 433 18.98 -29.20 -15.50
CA TRP A 433 18.88 -29.83 -16.82
C TRP A 433 18.92 -28.76 -17.91
N LEU A 434 19.81 -28.92 -18.90
CA LEU A 434 19.91 -28.05 -20.06
C LEU A 434 19.44 -28.79 -21.32
N THR A 435 18.69 -28.08 -22.18
CA THR A 435 18.39 -28.51 -23.54
C THR A 435 19.10 -27.55 -24.50
N ILE A 436 20.13 -28.03 -25.17
CA ILE A 436 21.07 -27.25 -25.99
C ILE A 436 20.76 -27.48 -27.47
N PRO A 437 20.58 -26.39 -28.27
CA PRO A 437 20.44 -26.54 -29.71
C PRO A 437 21.64 -27.30 -30.34
N GLN A 438 21.37 -28.20 -31.25
CA GLN A 438 22.38 -29.13 -31.79
C GLN A 438 23.52 -28.40 -32.51
N GLU A 439 23.24 -27.26 -33.10
CA GLU A 439 24.22 -26.39 -33.77
C GLU A 439 25.21 -25.71 -32.82
N GLN A 440 24.96 -25.75 -31.51
CA GLN A 440 25.82 -25.18 -30.48
C GLN A 440 26.69 -26.20 -29.74
N LEU A 441 26.57 -27.46 -30.09
CA LEU A 441 27.39 -28.52 -29.53
C LEU A 441 28.73 -28.70 -30.35
N PRO A 442 29.83 -29.04 -29.68
CA PRO A 442 29.99 -29.26 -28.23
C PRO A 442 30.05 -27.97 -27.44
N MET A 443 29.61 -27.99 -26.16
CA MET A 443 29.60 -26.86 -25.28
C MET A 443 30.26 -27.16 -23.94
N GLN A 444 30.90 -26.15 -23.34
CA GLN A 444 31.55 -26.23 -22.05
C GLN A 444 30.86 -25.31 -21.06
N PHE A 445 30.67 -25.75 -19.81
CA PHE A 445 30.10 -25.01 -18.71
C PHE A 445 31.06 -25.01 -17.53
N ASP A 446 31.37 -23.86 -16.97
CA ASP A 446 32.13 -23.71 -15.74
C ASP A 446 31.22 -23.50 -14.55
N VAL A 447 31.46 -24.20 -13.45
CA VAL A 447 30.70 -24.10 -12.19
C VAL A 447 31.51 -23.27 -11.21
N PHE A 448 30.84 -22.34 -10.51
CA PHE A 448 31.44 -21.44 -9.54
C PHE A 448 30.66 -21.45 -8.24
N ASP A 449 31.29 -21.11 -7.11
CA ASP A 449 30.59 -20.83 -5.87
C ASP A 449 29.95 -19.42 -5.89
N ILE A 450 29.11 -19.10 -4.89
CA ILE A 450 28.42 -17.79 -4.80
C ILE A 450 29.37 -16.60 -4.66
N ARG A 451 30.65 -16.82 -4.39
CA ARG A 451 31.70 -15.79 -4.29
C ARG A 451 32.46 -15.62 -5.61
N GLY A 452 32.08 -16.41 -6.65
CA GLY A 452 32.73 -16.41 -7.95
C GLY A 452 34.01 -17.25 -8.01
N ALA A 453 34.30 -18.11 -7.02
CA ALA A 453 35.44 -19.02 -7.07
C ALA A 453 35.10 -20.23 -7.96
N TYR A 454 35.98 -20.53 -8.93
CA TYR A 454 35.86 -21.68 -9.83
C TYR A 454 35.85 -23.01 -9.08
N ILE A 455 34.87 -23.86 -9.37
CA ILE A 455 34.74 -25.21 -8.79
C ILE A 455 35.12 -26.29 -9.77
N SER A 456 34.50 -26.29 -10.94
CA SER A 456 34.67 -27.36 -11.96
C SER A 456 34.25 -26.89 -13.34
N SER A 457 34.57 -27.69 -14.36
CA SER A 457 34.12 -27.51 -15.75
C SER A 457 33.50 -28.80 -16.29
N ILE A 458 32.40 -28.67 -17.01
CA ILE A 458 31.66 -29.76 -17.60
C ILE A 458 31.55 -29.50 -19.09
N SER A 459 32.05 -30.44 -19.90
CA SER A 459 31.91 -30.42 -21.35
C SER A 459 30.85 -31.41 -21.80
N THR A 460 29.99 -31.01 -22.72
CA THR A 460 28.96 -31.88 -23.24
C THR A 460 28.90 -31.86 -24.79
N THR A 461 28.60 -33.00 -25.34
CA THR A 461 28.24 -33.20 -26.74
C THR A 461 26.78 -33.61 -26.91
N GLU A 462 26.03 -33.65 -25.78
CA GLU A 462 24.65 -34.12 -25.77
C GLU A 462 23.68 -32.94 -25.73
N ALA A 463 22.65 -32.98 -26.54
CA ALA A 463 21.60 -31.94 -26.60
C ALA A 463 20.82 -31.82 -25.32
N ARG A 464 20.81 -32.84 -24.42
CA ARG A 464 20.23 -32.78 -23.10
C ARG A 464 21.25 -33.18 -22.05
N THR A 465 21.64 -32.27 -21.22
CA THR A 465 22.74 -32.44 -20.26
C THR A 465 22.29 -32.02 -18.85
N PHE A 466 22.66 -32.84 -17.86
CA PHE A 466 22.46 -32.49 -16.45
C PHE A 466 23.77 -31.95 -15.87
N ILE A 467 23.67 -30.74 -15.26
CA ILE A 467 24.77 -30.16 -14.53
C ILE A 467 24.42 -30.25 -13.03
N PRO A 468 25.11 -31.09 -12.24
CA PRO A 468 24.91 -31.14 -10.82
C PRO A 468 25.39 -29.85 -10.14
N LEU A 469 24.60 -29.28 -9.25
CA LEU A 469 24.94 -28.06 -8.52
C LEU A 469 24.70 -28.26 -7.03
N GLY A 470 25.66 -27.86 -6.21
CA GLY A 470 25.48 -27.70 -4.78
C GLY A 470 24.54 -26.53 -4.45
N ARG A 471 24.13 -26.44 -3.18
CA ARG A 471 23.14 -25.45 -2.71
C ARG A 471 23.53 -23.97 -2.96
N TYR A 472 24.83 -23.71 -3.18
CA TYR A 472 25.42 -22.38 -3.33
C TYR A 472 26.33 -22.28 -4.56
N GLU A 473 26.01 -22.97 -5.64
CA GLU A 473 26.82 -23.03 -6.86
C GLU A 473 26.04 -22.47 -8.05
N PHE A 474 26.74 -21.95 -9.03
CA PHE A 474 26.19 -21.47 -10.29
C PHE A 474 27.08 -21.84 -11.50
N VAL A 475 26.54 -21.78 -12.70
CA VAL A 475 27.20 -22.22 -13.94
C VAL A 475 27.39 -21.03 -14.87
N MET A 476 28.50 -20.97 -15.57
CA MET A 476 28.71 -20.11 -16.74
C MET A 476 29.07 -20.96 -17.95
N GLY A 477 28.39 -20.76 -19.10
CA GLY A 477 28.75 -21.38 -20.37
C GLY A 477 29.88 -20.62 -21.07
N ARG A 478 30.72 -21.35 -21.78
CA ARG A 478 31.72 -20.79 -22.70
C ARG A 478 31.33 -20.99 -24.15
#